data_c45e8aafa269fb4f4ec8c2691bdb79ad
#
_entry.id   c45e8aafa269fb4f4ec8c2691bdb79ad
#
_cell.length_a   1.000
_cell.length_b   1.000
_cell.length_c   1.000
_cell.angle_alpha   90.00
_cell.angle_beta   90.00
_cell.angle_gamma   90.00
#
_symmetry.space_group_name_H-M   'P 1'
#
loop_
_entity.id
_entity.type
_entity.pdbx_description
1 polymer ?
#
loop_
_entity_poly.entity_id
_entity_poly.type
_entity_poly.pdbx_seq_one_letter_code
_entity_poly.pdbx_strand_id
1 'polypeptide(L)'
;MAKKIVSDLDLKGKTVLVRADFNVPLKDGEITNDNRIVQALPTIQYIIEQGGKIVLFSHLGKVKEESDKAKLTLRPVAEDLSKKLDKEVVFVPETRGEKLEAAIKDLKEGDVLLVENTRYEDLDGKKESKNDPELGKYWASLGDVFVNDAFGTAHREHASNVGISTHLETAAGFLMDKEIKFIGGVVNDPHKPVVAILGGAKVSDKINVIKNLVNIADKIIIGGGMAYTFLKAQGKEIGISLLEEDKIDFAKGLLEKHGDKIVLPVDTKVAKEFSNDAKITVVPSDSIPADQEGMDIGPNTVKLFADELEGAHTVVWNGPMGVFEFSNFAQGTIGVCKAIANLKDAITIIGGGDSAAAAISLGFENDFTHISTGGGASLEYLEGKELPGIKAINNK
;
A
#
# COMPACT_ATOMS: atom_id res chain seq x y z
N MET A 1 14.70 -14.62 8.86
CA MET A 1 15.92 -13.91 9.29
C MET A 1 15.64 -12.42 9.24
N ALA A 2 16.13 -11.67 10.24
CA ALA A 2 15.96 -10.22 10.27
C ALA A 2 16.73 -9.56 9.12
N LYS A 3 16.11 -8.57 8.48
CA LYS A 3 16.72 -7.81 7.38
C LYS A 3 17.59 -6.68 7.94
N LYS A 4 18.69 -6.34 7.24
CA LYS A 4 19.45 -5.12 7.54
C LYS A 4 18.57 -3.90 7.33
N ILE A 5 18.72 -2.90 8.18
CA ILE A 5 18.09 -1.58 8.07
C ILE A 5 19.17 -0.51 7.88
N VAL A 6 18.77 0.67 7.44
CA VAL A 6 19.71 1.75 7.12
C VAL A 6 20.67 2.07 8.26
N SER A 7 20.25 1.91 9.52
CA SER A 7 21.07 2.13 10.69
C SER A 7 22.13 1.04 10.93
N ASP A 8 22.07 -0.08 10.21
CA ASP A 8 23.10 -1.14 10.28
C ASP A 8 24.26 -0.88 9.30
N LEU A 9 24.16 0.16 8.45
CA LEU A 9 25.19 0.50 7.46
C LEU A 9 26.15 1.56 7.99
N ASP A 10 27.42 1.47 7.59
CA ASP A 10 28.38 2.56 7.70
C ASP A 10 28.16 3.52 6.53
N LEU A 11 27.67 4.73 6.81
CA LEU A 11 27.24 5.69 5.80
C LEU A 11 28.17 6.90 5.62
N LYS A 12 29.06 7.13 6.58
CA LYS A 12 29.91 8.33 6.59
C LYS A 12 30.83 8.40 5.36
N GLY A 13 30.71 9.49 4.60
CA GLY A 13 31.50 9.73 3.39
C GLY A 13 31.12 8.84 2.20
N LYS A 14 30.21 7.88 2.36
CA LYS A 14 29.77 6.99 1.27
C LYS A 14 28.71 7.60 0.39
N THR A 15 28.72 7.24 -0.87
CA THR A 15 27.62 7.50 -1.80
C THR A 15 26.56 6.44 -1.60
N VAL A 16 25.42 6.87 -1.04
CA VAL A 16 24.28 6.02 -0.69
C VAL A 16 23.22 6.12 -1.77
N LEU A 17 23.04 5.06 -2.53
CA LEU A 17 21.92 4.97 -3.48
C LEU A 17 20.64 4.64 -2.69
N VAL A 18 19.57 5.37 -2.93
CA VAL A 18 18.30 5.19 -2.23
C VAL A 18 17.17 5.05 -3.24
N ARG A 19 16.46 3.92 -3.21
CA ARG A 19 15.20 3.77 -3.95
C ARG A 19 14.05 4.24 -3.06
N ALA A 20 13.49 5.37 -3.39
CA ALA A 20 12.30 5.92 -2.76
C ALA A 20 11.05 5.70 -3.64
N ASP A 21 9.87 5.89 -3.10
CA ASP A 21 8.62 5.90 -3.86
C ASP A 21 8.04 7.31 -3.89
N PHE A 22 8.39 8.06 -4.93
CA PHE A 22 7.90 9.40 -5.22
C PHE A 22 6.84 9.42 -6.32
N ASN A 23 6.13 8.31 -6.49
CA ASN A 23 5.03 8.22 -7.44
C ASN A 23 3.80 8.96 -6.89
N VAL A 24 3.93 10.28 -6.82
CA VAL A 24 2.90 11.20 -6.33
C VAL A 24 1.91 11.56 -7.43
N PRO A 25 0.64 11.87 -7.08
CA PRO A 25 -0.31 12.40 -8.05
C PRO A 25 0.07 13.83 -8.46
N LEU A 26 0.07 14.07 -9.76
CA LEU A 26 0.30 15.39 -10.35
C LEU A 26 -0.97 15.88 -11.06
N LYS A 27 -1.25 17.17 -10.92
CA LYS A 27 -2.24 17.88 -11.72
C LYS A 27 -1.58 19.16 -12.25
N ASP A 28 -1.57 19.30 -13.59
CA ASP A 28 -0.96 20.45 -14.26
C ASP A 28 0.50 20.72 -13.83
N GLY A 29 1.27 19.66 -13.53
CA GLY A 29 2.65 19.74 -13.08
C GLY A 29 2.84 20.00 -11.59
N GLU A 30 1.74 20.16 -10.84
CA GLU A 30 1.78 20.37 -9.38
C GLU A 30 1.44 19.09 -8.61
N ILE A 31 2.13 18.88 -7.49
CA ILE A 31 1.87 17.76 -6.59
C ILE A 31 0.60 18.03 -5.82
N THR A 32 -0.40 17.14 -5.96
CA THR A 32 -1.69 17.25 -5.26
C THR A 32 -1.73 16.50 -3.93
N ASN A 33 -0.81 15.56 -3.72
CA ASN A 33 -0.63 14.84 -2.46
C ASN A 33 0.85 14.45 -2.32
N ASP A 34 1.51 14.96 -1.29
CA ASP A 34 2.94 14.78 -1.03
C ASP A 34 3.26 13.68 0.02
N ASN A 35 2.26 12.93 0.45
CA ASN A 35 2.42 11.96 1.54
C ASN A 35 3.59 10.97 1.30
N ARG A 36 3.79 10.50 0.08
CA ARG A 36 4.90 9.59 -0.26
C ARG A 36 6.26 10.27 -0.06
N ILE A 37 6.37 11.56 -0.35
CA ILE A 37 7.59 12.33 -0.10
C ILE A 37 7.82 12.45 1.40
N VAL A 38 6.79 12.82 2.16
CA VAL A 38 6.86 12.95 3.63
C VAL A 38 7.29 11.64 4.27
N GLN A 39 6.76 10.51 3.83
CA GLN A 39 7.11 9.19 4.36
C GLN A 39 8.57 8.76 4.10
N ALA A 40 9.21 9.31 3.06
CA ALA A 40 10.61 9.04 2.76
C ALA A 40 11.60 9.91 3.56
N LEU A 41 11.14 11.02 4.16
CA LEU A 41 12.01 11.98 4.85
C LEU A 41 12.81 11.36 6.00
N PRO A 42 12.27 10.51 6.88
CA PRO A 42 13.04 9.94 7.98
C PRO A 42 14.31 9.21 7.53
N THR A 43 14.23 8.43 6.47
CA THR A 43 15.38 7.73 5.90
C THR A 43 16.40 8.70 5.31
N ILE A 44 15.93 9.68 4.53
CA ILE A 44 16.79 10.69 3.90
C ILE A 44 17.50 11.52 4.96
N GLN A 45 16.78 12.03 5.96
CA GLN A 45 17.33 12.82 7.05
C GLN A 45 18.37 12.04 7.85
N TYR A 46 18.08 10.79 8.17
CA TYR A 46 19.02 9.92 8.87
C TYR A 46 20.35 9.79 8.10
N ILE A 47 20.30 9.53 6.79
CA ILE A 47 21.51 9.39 5.97
C ILE A 47 22.30 10.71 5.93
N ILE A 48 21.61 11.86 5.82
CA ILE A 48 22.23 13.18 5.89
C ILE A 48 22.98 13.35 7.23
N GLU A 49 22.33 13.04 8.35
CA GLU A 49 22.90 13.16 9.70
C GLU A 49 24.11 12.26 9.91
N GLN A 50 24.14 11.09 9.25
CA GLN A 50 25.28 10.18 9.28
C GLN A 50 26.41 10.55 8.31
N GLY A 51 26.31 11.67 7.59
CA GLY A 51 27.33 12.13 6.65
C GLY A 51 27.38 11.36 5.32
N GLY A 52 26.29 10.68 4.95
CA GLY A 52 26.16 10.06 3.64
C GLY A 52 25.91 11.08 2.53
N LYS A 53 26.31 10.74 1.29
CA LYS A 53 25.96 11.46 0.06
C LYS A 53 24.83 10.71 -0.61
N ILE A 54 23.70 11.35 -0.85
CA ILE A 54 22.47 10.65 -1.25
C ILE A 54 22.23 10.80 -2.74
N VAL A 55 21.98 9.67 -3.41
CA VAL A 55 21.49 9.59 -4.79
C VAL A 55 20.13 8.89 -4.76
N LEU A 56 19.06 9.64 -4.99
CA LEU A 56 17.68 9.17 -4.96
C LEU A 56 17.24 8.68 -6.34
N PHE A 57 16.60 7.52 -6.36
CA PHE A 57 15.92 6.94 -7.52
C PHE A 57 14.43 6.79 -7.22
N SER A 58 13.60 7.14 -8.16
CA SER A 58 12.16 6.84 -8.12
C SER A 58 11.58 6.76 -9.52
N HIS A 59 10.44 6.09 -9.61
CA HIS A 59 9.57 6.19 -10.78
C HIS A 59 8.45 7.21 -10.53
N LEU A 60 7.85 7.69 -11.61
CA LEU A 60 6.65 8.51 -11.60
C LEU A 60 5.75 8.10 -12.77
N GLY A 61 4.56 7.64 -12.48
CA GLY A 61 3.60 7.19 -13.48
C GLY A 61 4.09 6.03 -14.35
N LYS A 62 3.56 5.95 -15.56
CA LYS A 62 3.95 4.98 -16.59
C LYS A 62 4.33 5.74 -17.85
N VAL A 63 5.59 5.69 -18.21
CA VAL A 63 6.12 6.28 -19.44
C VAL A 63 5.95 5.27 -20.57
N LYS A 64 5.12 5.59 -21.55
CA LYS A 64 4.78 4.72 -22.69
C LYS A 64 5.34 5.25 -24.00
N GLU A 65 5.49 6.54 -24.10
CA GLU A 65 5.97 7.25 -25.29
C GLU A 65 6.81 8.47 -24.91
N GLU A 66 7.56 9.03 -25.84
CA GLU A 66 8.49 10.13 -25.61
C GLU A 66 7.77 11.39 -25.06
N SER A 67 6.54 11.63 -25.51
CA SER A 67 5.72 12.77 -25.04
C SER A 67 5.34 12.72 -23.55
N ASP A 68 5.38 11.53 -22.95
CA ASP A 68 5.08 11.36 -21.50
C ASP A 68 6.16 11.96 -20.62
N LYS A 69 7.42 12.05 -21.10
CA LYS A 69 8.54 12.55 -20.31
C LYS A 69 8.32 13.96 -19.76
N ALA A 70 7.75 14.85 -20.57
CA ALA A 70 7.50 16.22 -20.16
C ALA A 70 6.50 16.34 -19.00
N LYS A 71 5.55 15.39 -18.91
CA LYS A 71 4.50 15.35 -17.88
C LYS A 71 4.90 14.55 -16.64
N LEU A 72 5.85 13.64 -16.81
CA LEU A 72 6.23 12.67 -15.77
C LEU A 72 7.69 12.86 -15.31
N THR A 73 8.21 14.10 -15.38
CA THR A 73 9.51 14.46 -14.80
C THR A 73 9.41 14.53 -13.27
N LEU A 74 10.48 14.12 -12.60
CA LEU A 74 10.62 14.24 -11.14
C LEU A 74 11.06 15.63 -10.66
N ARG A 75 11.19 16.61 -11.56
CA ARG A 75 11.56 18.00 -11.16
C ARG A 75 10.67 18.57 -10.05
N PRO A 76 9.32 18.46 -10.09
CA PRO A 76 8.46 18.96 -9.01
C PRO A 76 8.76 18.28 -7.67
N VAL A 77 9.14 17.00 -7.68
CA VAL A 77 9.53 16.25 -6.49
C VAL A 77 10.84 16.79 -5.91
N ALA A 78 11.84 17.10 -6.75
CA ALA A 78 13.09 17.68 -6.30
C ALA A 78 12.87 19.04 -5.62
N GLU A 79 11.98 19.87 -6.18
CA GLU A 79 11.63 21.18 -5.64
C GLU A 79 10.89 21.06 -4.29
N ASP A 80 9.98 20.11 -4.16
CA ASP A 80 9.25 19.85 -2.91
C ASP A 80 10.17 19.28 -1.82
N LEU A 81 11.04 18.34 -2.19
CA LEU A 81 12.07 17.80 -1.28
C LEU A 81 13.01 18.89 -0.78
N SER A 82 13.44 19.80 -1.66
CA SER A 82 14.32 20.92 -1.26
C SER A 82 13.68 21.79 -0.18
N LYS A 83 12.38 22.06 -0.31
CA LYS A 83 11.61 22.81 0.70
C LYS A 83 11.49 22.05 2.02
N LYS A 84 11.17 20.76 1.96
CA LYS A 84 10.97 19.92 3.15
C LYS A 84 12.26 19.64 3.91
N LEU A 85 13.37 19.55 3.21
CA LEU A 85 14.70 19.32 3.80
C LEU A 85 15.41 20.63 4.21
N ASP A 86 14.84 21.78 3.86
CA ASP A 86 15.50 23.10 3.97
C ASP A 86 16.93 23.06 3.41
N LYS A 87 17.09 22.42 2.26
CA LYS A 87 18.38 22.13 1.63
C LYS A 87 18.19 21.96 0.12
N GLU A 88 19.14 22.42 -0.65
CA GLU A 88 19.13 22.17 -2.09
C GLU A 88 19.20 20.67 -2.39
N VAL A 89 18.26 20.19 -3.20
CA VAL A 89 18.29 18.88 -3.83
C VAL A 89 18.71 19.08 -5.28
N VAL A 90 19.86 18.53 -5.64
CA VAL A 90 20.37 18.58 -7.01
C VAL A 90 19.52 17.70 -7.88
N PHE A 91 18.84 18.25 -8.88
CA PHE A 91 18.06 17.46 -9.84
C PHE A 91 18.85 17.27 -11.15
N VAL A 92 19.07 16.02 -11.52
CA VAL A 92 19.70 15.69 -12.81
C VAL A 92 18.62 15.17 -13.75
N PRO A 93 18.32 15.87 -14.86
CA PRO A 93 17.24 15.51 -15.79
C PRO A 93 17.61 14.35 -16.74
N GLU A 94 18.43 13.45 -16.28
CA GLU A 94 18.93 12.28 -17.01
C GLU A 94 18.95 11.08 -16.07
N THR A 95 18.76 9.88 -16.63
CA THR A 95 18.81 8.62 -15.90
C THR A 95 20.18 7.95 -15.96
N ARG A 96 21.01 8.36 -16.92
CA ARG A 96 22.37 7.85 -17.18
C ARG A 96 23.23 8.91 -17.83
N GLY A 97 24.53 8.70 -17.79
CA GLY A 97 25.50 9.42 -18.60
C GLY A 97 26.41 10.37 -17.80
N GLU A 98 27.26 11.06 -18.54
CA GLU A 98 28.35 11.88 -17.98
C GLU A 98 27.89 12.99 -17.05
N LYS A 99 26.72 13.61 -17.32
CA LYS A 99 26.19 14.66 -16.45
C LYS A 99 25.78 14.11 -15.09
N LEU A 100 25.13 12.92 -15.06
CA LEU A 100 24.76 12.27 -13.80
C LEU A 100 26.03 11.87 -13.02
N GLU A 101 26.97 11.26 -13.67
CA GLU A 101 28.23 10.82 -13.06
C GLU A 101 29.04 11.98 -12.50
N ALA A 102 29.13 13.10 -13.25
CA ALA A 102 29.79 14.31 -12.78
C ALA A 102 29.08 14.93 -11.57
N ALA A 103 27.75 15.03 -11.62
CA ALA A 103 26.98 15.58 -10.50
C ALA A 103 27.12 14.73 -9.21
N ILE A 104 27.16 13.40 -9.35
CA ILE A 104 27.39 12.49 -8.21
C ILE A 104 28.80 12.67 -7.64
N LYS A 105 29.80 12.80 -8.49
CA LYS A 105 31.20 13.00 -8.07
C LYS A 105 31.40 14.30 -7.28
N ASP A 106 30.61 15.33 -7.57
CA ASP A 106 30.69 16.64 -6.93
C ASP A 106 29.96 16.70 -5.56
N LEU A 107 29.17 15.66 -5.21
CA LEU A 107 28.45 15.60 -3.93
C LEU A 107 29.39 15.59 -2.73
N LYS A 108 29.02 16.35 -1.70
CA LYS A 108 29.63 16.38 -0.39
C LYS A 108 28.79 15.63 0.64
N GLU A 109 29.37 15.34 1.80
CA GLU A 109 28.64 14.73 2.90
C GLU A 109 27.36 15.54 3.22
N GLY A 110 26.25 14.83 3.29
CA GLY A 110 24.93 15.41 3.53
C GLY A 110 24.22 15.98 2.30
N ASP A 111 24.84 15.97 1.12
CA ASP A 111 24.19 16.43 -0.11
C ASP A 111 23.19 15.38 -0.64
N VAL A 112 22.18 15.87 -1.33
CA VAL A 112 21.08 15.06 -1.90
C VAL A 112 20.95 15.36 -3.39
N LEU A 113 20.94 14.30 -4.19
CA LEU A 113 20.71 14.35 -5.63
C LEU A 113 19.52 13.46 -5.98
N LEU A 114 18.63 13.94 -6.84
CA LEU A 114 17.53 13.15 -7.40
C LEU A 114 17.79 12.91 -8.90
N VAL A 115 17.81 11.64 -9.27
CA VAL A 115 17.89 11.17 -10.67
C VAL A 115 16.52 11.34 -11.31
N GLU A 116 16.46 11.57 -12.62
CA GLU A 116 15.22 11.63 -13.37
C GLU A 116 14.46 10.29 -13.33
N ASN A 117 13.16 10.34 -13.61
CA ASN A 117 12.22 9.22 -13.57
C ASN A 117 12.80 7.94 -14.21
N THR A 118 12.99 6.92 -13.38
CA THR A 118 13.57 5.63 -13.82
C THR A 118 12.80 4.96 -14.95
N ARG A 119 11.50 5.27 -15.09
CA ARG A 119 10.63 4.76 -16.16
C ARG A 119 10.95 5.34 -17.53
N TYR A 120 11.80 6.36 -17.65
CA TYR A 120 12.29 6.80 -18.96
C TYR A 120 13.08 5.68 -19.67
N GLU A 121 13.69 4.78 -18.89
CA GLU A 121 14.38 3.59 -19.41
C GLU A 121 13.42 2.52 -19.97
N ASP A 122 12.13 2.64 -19.72
CA ASP A 122 11.13 1.72 -20.27
C ASP A 122 10.79 1.97 -21.74
N LEU A 123 11.15 3.11 -22.29
CA LEU A 123 10.98 3.41 -23.73
C LEU A 123 11.89 2.54 -24.63
N ASP A 124 13.03 2.12 -24.09
CA ASP A 124 13.94 1.21 -24.78
C ASP A 124 13.88 -0.19 -24.15
N GLY A 125 12.99 -1.02 -24.66
CA GLY A 125 12.88 -2.43 -24.27
C GLY A 125 12.36 -2.69 -22.85
N LYS A 126 11.80 -1.68 -22.17
CA LYS A 126 11.33 -1.73 -20.76
C LYS A 126 12.43 -2.12 -19.78
N LYS A 127 13.61 -1.53 -19.92
CA LYS A 127 14.80 -1.87 -19.14
C LYS A 127 14.60 -1.76 -17.64
N GLU A 128 13.93 -0.70 -17.17
CA GLU A 128 13.59 -0.56 -15.74
C GLU A 128 12.63 -1.66 -15.29
N SER A 129 11.48 -1.77 -15.95
CA SER A 129 10.40 -2.69 -15.57
C SER A 129 10.72 -4.16 -15.71
N LYS A 130 11.67 -4.51 -16.56
CA LYS A 130 12.10 -5.89 -16.80
C LYS A 130 13.41 -6.24 -16.09
N ASN A 131 13.87 -5.36 -15.21
CA ASN A 131 15.09 -5.57 -14.45
C ASN A 131 16.30 -5.88 -15.37
N ASP A 132 16.55 -5.00 -16.33
CA ASP A 132 17.69 -5.16 -17.25
C ASP A 132 19.02 -5.23 -16.46
N PRO A 133 19.80 -6.30 -16.63
CA PRO A 133 21.02 -6.52 -15.82
C PRO A 133 22.09 -5.44 -16.01
N GLU A 134 22.24 -4.91 -17.23
CA GLU A 134 23.23 -3.87 -17.52
C GLU A 134 22.82 -2.53 -16.91
N LEU A 135 21.52 -2.21 -16.92
CA LEU A 135 21.00 -1.02 -16.27
C LEU A 135 21.17 -1.08 -14.75
N GLY A 136 20.80 -2.21 -14.12
CA GLY A 136 20.99 -2.41 -12.69
C GLY A 136 22.45 -2.33 -12.28
N LYS A 137 23.35 -2.96 -13.04
CA LYS A 137 24.80 -2.91 -12.83
C LYS A 137 25.35 -1.47 -12.97
N TYR A 138 24.91 -0.74 -14.01
CA TYR A 138 25.32 0.64 -14.22
C TYR A 138 24.91 1.52 -13.04
N TRP A 139 23.63 1.50 -12.63
CA TRP A 139 23.19 2.28 -11.49
C TRP A 139 23.89 1.89 -10.20
N ALA A 140 24.12 0.60 -9.96
CA ALA A 140 24.89 0.15 -8.80
C ALA A 140 26.32 0.68 -8.77
N SER A 141 26.94 0.89 -9.95
CA SER A 141 28.30 1.45 -10.05
C SER A 141 28.40 2.92 -9.62
N LEU A 142 27.28 3.60 -9.46
CA LEU A 142 27.22 5.01 -9.05
C LEU A 142 27.36 5.24 -7.55
N GLY A 143 27.33 4.19 -6.73
CA GLY A 143 27.37 4.32 -5.28
C GLY A 143 28.11 3.17 -4.59
N ASP A 144 28.16 3.28 -3.26
CA ASP A 144 28.92 2.35 -2.39
C ASP A 144 27.99 1.36 -1.68
N VAL A 145 26.78 1.79 -1.29
CA VAL A 145 25.76 0.99 -0.61
C VAL A 145 24.36 1.38 -1.12
N PHE A 146 23.40 0.50 -0.91
CA PHE A 146 22.04 0.71 -1.38
C PHE A 146 21.02 0.60 -0.25
N VAL A 147 20.07 1.54 -0.21
CA VAL A 147 18.92 1.54 0.70
C VAL A 147 17.64 1.46 -0.13
N ASN A 148 16.87 0.40 0.08
CA ASN A 148 15.54 0.27 -0.52
C ASN A 148 14.47 0.73 0.48
N ASP A 149 13.83 1.84 0.16
CA ASP A 149 12.76 2.44 0.98
C ASP A 149 11.42 2.53 0.25
N ALA A 150 11.31 1.84 -0.90
CA ALA A 150 10.15 1.87 -1.77
C ALA A 150 9.30 0.59 -1.62
N PHE A 151 8.57 0.46 -0.52
CA PHE A 151 7.72 -0.71 -0.29
C PHE A 151 6.64 -0.86 -1.37
N GLY A 152 6.06 0.24 -1.86
CA GLY A 152 5.04 0.21 -2.92
C GLY A 152 5.47 -0.50 -4.22
N THR A 153 6.78 -0.64 -4.45
CA THR A 153 7.34 -1.38 -5.60
C THR A 153 8.01 -2.70 -5.23
N ALA A 154 7.98 -3.08 -3.96
CA ALA A 154 8.69 -4.26 -3.45
C ALA A 154 8.19 -5.59 -4.06
N HIS A 155 6.96 -5.63 -4.56
CA HIS A 155 6.36 -6.79 -5.25
C HIS A 155 6.85 -6.98 -6.69
N ARG A 156 7.67 -6.08 -7.20
CA ARG A 156 8.18 -6.09 -8.58
C ARG A 156 9.70 -6.20 -8.60
N GLU A 157 10.20 -6.90 -9.63
CA GLU A 157 11.62 -6.89 -9.94
C GLU A 157 11.90 -5.78 -10.97
N HIS A 158 12.48 -4.69 -10.50
CA HIS A 158 12.90 -3.56 -11.35
C HIS A 158 14.41 -3.38 -11.27
N ALA A 159 15.02 -2.74 -12.28
CA ALA A 159 16.44 -2.43 -12.26
C ALA A 159 16.82 -1.51 -11.10
N SER A 160 15.94 -0.56 -10.73
CA SER A 160 16.16 0.40 -9.65
C SER A 160 15.94 -0.16 -8.23
N ASN A 161 15.47 -1.40 -8.09
CA ASN A 161 15.38 -2.06 -6.78
C ASN A 161 16.21 -3.37 -6.77
N VAL A 162 15.69 -4.47 -7.31
CA VAL A 162 16.39 -5.76 -7.32
C VAL A 162 17.70 -5.67 -8.13
N GLY A 163 17.70 -4.97 -9.25
CA GLY A 163 18.89 -4.84 -10.12
C GLY A 163 20.06 -4.19 -9.38
N ILE A 164 19.86 -3.08 -8.69
CA ILE A 164 20.91 -2.44 -7.87
C ILE A 164 21.32 -3.36 -6.71
N SER A 165 20.36 -3.96 -6.01
CA SER A 165 20.61 -4.85 -4.87
C SER A 165 21.49 -6.05 -5.21
N THR A 166 21.51 -6.49 -6.46
CA THR A 166 22.35 -7.61 -6.92
C THR A 166 23.85 -7.31 -6.81
N HIS A 167 24.22 -6.04 -6.80
CA HIS A 167 25.63 -5.61 -6.88
C HIS A 167 26.12 -4.86 -5.64
N LEU A 168 25.25 -4.42 -4.74
CA LEU A 168 25.62 -3.63 -3.57
C LEU A 168 25.07 -4.24 -2.28
N GLU A 169 25.76 -3.99 -1.18
CA GLU A 169 25.19 -4.20 0.14
C GLU A 169 23.92 -3.39 0.28
N THR A 170 22.81 -4.08 0.62
CA THR A 170 21.47 -3.52 0.59
C THR A 170 20.81 -3.62 1.94
N ALA A 171 20.26 -2.48 2.41
CA ALA A 171 19.45 -2.40 3.62
C ALA A 171 18.06 -1.82 3.32
N ALA A 172 17.11 -2.08 4.21
CA ALA A 172 15.82 -1.40 4.21
C ALA A 172 15.96 0.02 4.76
N GLY A 173 15.28 0.98 4.14
CA GLY A 173 15.01 2.25 4.77
C GLY A 173 13.98 2.09 5.91
N PHE A 174 13.75 3.14 6.69
CA PHE A 174 12.83 3.08 7.83
C PHE A 174 11.38 2.83 7.43
N LEU A 175 10.92 3.35 6.27
CA LEU A 175 9.59 3.06 5.75
C LEU A 175 9.45 1.60 5.37
N MET A 176 10.41 1.05 4.64
CA MET A 176 10.45 -0.37 4.25
C MET A 176 10.49 -1.27 5.49
N ASP A 177 11.31 -0.96 6.48
CA ASP A 177 11.40 -1.72 7.75
C ASP A 177 10.07 -1.71 8.50
N LYS A 178 9.41 -0.56 8.56
CA LYS A 178 8.09 -0.40 9.18
C LYS A 178 7.03 -1.29 8.49
N GLU A 179 7.02 -1.31 7.17
CA GLU A 179 6.10 -2.15 6.40
C GLU A 179 6.40 -3.65 6.59
N ILE A 180 7.68 -4.05 6.59
CA ILE A 180 8.11 -5.42 6.87
C ILE A 180 7.67 -5.83 8.28
N LYS A 181 7.85 -4.96 9.26
CA LYS A 181 7.49 -5.21 10.66
C LYS A 181 5.97 -5.39 10.83
N PHE A 182 5.18 -4.48 10.29
CA PHE A 182 3.74 -4.47 10.53
C PHE A 182 2.99 -5.43 9.61
N ILE A 183 3.12 -5.31 8.29
CA ILE A 183 2.44 -6.22 7.35
C ILE A 183 3.03 -7.63 7.43
N GLY A 184 4.35 -7.74 7.45
CA GLY A 184 5.04 -9.02 7.59
C GLY A 184 4.75 -9.69 8.93
N GLY A 185 4.61 -8.92 10.01
CA GLY A 185 4.23 -9.40 11.32
C GLY A 185 2.87 -10.10 11.32
N VAL A 186 1.87 -9.53 10.64
CA VAL A 186 0.54 -10.18 10.50
C VAL A 186 0.66 -11.55 9.85
N VAL A 187 1.51 -11.68 8.84
CA VAL A 187 1.62 -12.91 8.05
C VAL A 187 2.45 -13.98 8.74
N ASN A 188 3.55 -13.58 9.40
CA ASN A 188 4.56 -14.50 9.88
C ASN A 188 4.48 -14.83 11.38
N ASP A 189 4.13 -13.84 12.21
CA ASP A 189 4.09 -13.99 13.68
C ASP A 189 3.11 -12.98 14.31
N PRO A 190 1.80 -13.10 14.05
CA PRO A 190 0.84 -12.16 14.59
C PRO A 190 0.55 -12.39 16.08
N HIS A 191 0.32 -11.31 16.79
CA HIS A 191 -0.19 -11.37 18.17
C HIS A 191 -1.68 -11.73 18.15
N LYS A 192 -2.03 -12.88 18.71
CA LYS A 192 -3.41 -13.39 18.73
C LYS A 192 -4.21 -12.84 19.93
N PRO A 193 -5.54 -12.68 19.79
CA PRO A 193 -6.39 -12.97 18.61
C PRO A 193 -6.17 -12.02 17.43
N VAL A 194 -6.25 -12.57 16.22
CA VAL A 194 -6.12 -11.84 14.96
C VAL A 194 -7.50 -11.69 14.31
N VAL A 195 -7.89 -10.47 14.00
CA VAL A 195 -9.10 -10.18 13.24
C VAL A 195 -8.71 -9.52 11.91
N ALA A 196 -9.12 -10.13 10.82
CA ALA A 196 -8.99 -9.57 9.49
C ALA A 196 -10.31 -8.95 9.04
N ILE A 197 -10.27 -7.74 8.50
CA ILE A 197 -11.43 -7.06 7.92
C ILE A 197 -11.17 -6.88 6.44
N LEU A 198 -12.03 -7.47 5.61
CA LEU A 198 -11.93 -7.43 4.17
C LEU A 198 -13.18 -6.79 3.58
N GLY A 199 -12.99 -5.85 2.70
CA GLY A 199 -14.04 -5.14 1.99
C GLY A 199 -13.64 -4.80 0.57
N GLY A 200 -14.33 -3.82 -0.01
CA GLY A 200 -14.18 -3.45 -1.40
C GLY A 200 -15.23 -4.10 -2.30
N ALA A 201 -15.13 -3.88 -3.62
CA ALA A 201 -16.19 -4.24 -4.56
C ALA A 201 -16.22 -5.73 -4.92
N LYS A 202 -15.05 -6.38 -5.05
CA LYS A 202 -14.93 -7.69 -5.70
C LYS A 202 -14.21 -8.73 -4.86
N VAL A 203 -14.76 -9.94 -4.81
CA VAL A 203 -14.12 -11.13 -4.23
C VAL A 203 -12.86 -11.52 -5.00
N SER A 204 -12.92 -11.44 -6.35
CA SER A 204 -11.81 -11.80 -7.24
C SER A 204 -10.51 -11.09 -6.91
N ASP A 205 -10.58 -9.83 -6.45
CA ASP A 205 -9.42 -9.03 -6.08
C ASP A 205 -8.79 -9.47 -4.74
N LYS A 206 -9.50 -10.27 -3.95
CA LYS A 206 -9.12 -10.66 -2.58
C LYS A 206 -8.93 -12.17 -2.39
N ILE A 207 -9.14 -12.99 -3.41
CA ILE A 207 -9.12 -14.46 -3.29
C ILE A 207 -7.85 -14.97 -2.59
N ASN A 208 -6.69 -14.51 -3.02
CA ASN A 208 -5.42 -14.98 -2.46
C ASN A 208 -5.18 -14.47 -1.03
N VAL A 209 -5.59 -13.23 -0.75
CA VAL A 209 -5.56 -12.68 0.61
C VAL A 209 -6.46 -13.50 1.53
N ILE A 210 -7.69 -13.80 1.11
CA ILE A 210 -8.64 -14.60 1.88
C ILE A 210 -8.05 -15.99 2.16
N LYS A 211 -7.53 -16.68 1.12
CA LYS A 211 -6.93 -18.00 1.24
C LYS A 211 -5.78 -18.06 2.24
N ASN A 212 -4.99 -16.99 2.35
CA ASN A 212 -3.92 -16.92 3.32
C ASN A 212 -4.44 -16.57 4.72
N LEU A 213 -5.30 -15.56 4.81
CA LEU A 213 -5.77 -15.07 6.10
C LEU A 213 -6.69 -16.03 6.85
N VAL A 214 -7.42 -16.93 6.16
CA VAL A 214 -8.24 -17.97 6.83
C VAL A 214 -7.40 -18.93 7.68
N ASN A 215 -6.11 -19.06 7.38
CA ASN A 215 -5.18 -19.88 8.15
C ASN A 215 -4.53 -19.12 9.33
N ILE A 216 -4.54 -17.79 9.28
CA ILE A 216 -3.86 -16.91 10.23
C ILE A 216 -4.85 -16.31 11.22
N ALA A 217 -5.95 -15.76 10.71
CA ALA A 217 -6.94 -15.03 11.49
C ALA A 217 -7.84 -15.96 12.32
N ASP A 218 -8.22 -15.47 13.50
CA ASP A 218 -9.21 -16.09 14.37
C ASP A 218 -10.63 -15.70 13.93
N LYS A 219 -10.79 -14.50 13.37
CA LYS A 219 -12.03 -14.00 12.73
C LYS A 219 -11.72 -13.28 11.43
N ILE A 220 -12.62 -13.40 10.48
CA ILE A 220 -12.60 -12.67 9.20
C ILE A 220 -13.93 -11.98 9.00
N ILE A 221 -13.89 -10.67 9.07
CA ILE A 221 -15.04 -9.79 8.83
C ILE A 221 -15.08 -9.44 7.36
N ILE A 222 -16.20 -9.67 6.70
CA ILE A 222 -16.40 -9.35 5.29
C ILE A 222 -17.47 -8.29 5.14
N GLY A 223 -17.10 -7.17 4.52
CA GLY A 223 -18.01 -6.06 4.19
C GLY A 223 -17.83 -5.61 2.74
N GLY A 224 -18.38 -4.43 2.43
CA GLY A 224 -18.33 -3.88 1.07
C GLY A 224 -19.14 -4.70 0.06
N GLY A 225 -18.96 -4.38 -1.23
CA GLY A 225 -19.66 -5.05 -2.33
C GLY A 225 -19.39 -6.53 -2.44
N MET A 226 -18.19 -6.98 -2.04
CA MET A 226 -17.84 -8.40 -2.05
C MET A 226 -18.70 -9.25 -1.10
N ALA A 227 -19.29 -8.67 -0.07
CA ALA A 227 -20.13 -9.39 0.88
C ALA A 227 -21.40 -9.97 0.23
N TYR A 228 -21.92 -9.34 -0.82
CA TYR A 228 -23.14 -9.82 -1.50
C TYR A 228 -22.93 -11.14 -2.23
N THR A 229 -21.74 -11.40 -2.74
CA THR A 229 -21.38 -12.72 -3.32
C THR A 229 -21.40 -13.82 -2.24
N PHE A 230 -20.93 -13.53 -1.02
CA PHE A 230 -21.03 -14.45 0.13
C PHE A 230 -22.48 -14.66 0.59
N LEU A 231 -23.27 -13.59 0.66
CA LEU A 231 -24.69 -13.69 1.01
C LEU A 231 -25.47 -14.50 -0.02
N LYS A 232 -25.18 -14.30 -1.32
CA LYS A 232 -25.78 -15.11 -2.39
C LYS A 232 -25.37 -16.58 -2.31
N ALA A 233 -24.12 -16.87 -1.96
CA ALA A 233 -23.64 -18.24 -1.73
C ALA A 233 -24.39 -18.94 -0.58
N GLN A 234 -24.94 -18.18 0.39
CA GLN A 234 -25.83 -18.69 1.43
C GLN A 234 -27.31 -18.82 0.98
N GLY A 235 -27.62 -18.54 -0.29
CA GLY A 235 -28.98 -18.56 -0.83
C GLY A 235 -29.85 -17.35 -0.47
N LYS A 236 -29.24 -16.26 -0.01
CA LYS A 236 -29.94 -15.03 0.39
C LYS A 236 -30.28 -14.16 -0.82
N GLU A 237 -31.32 -13.32 -0.67
CA GLU A 237 -31.73 -12.36 -1.69
C GLU A 237 -30.94 -11.07 -1.55
N ILE A 238 -30.22 -10.69 -2.60
CA ILE A 238 -29.34 -9.52 -2.63
C ILE A 238 -29.81 -8.38 -3.55
N GLY A 239 -31.02 -8.49 -4.12
CA GLY A 239 -31.54 -7.48 -5.06
C GLY A 239 -30.66 -7.34 -6.30
N ILE A 240 -30.40 -6.10 -6.69
CA ILE A 240 -29.49 -5.76 -7.78
C ILE A 240 -28.08 -5.38 -7.31
N SER A 241 -27.69 -5.80 -6.09
CA SER A 241 -26.36 -5.56 -5.53
C SER A 241 -25.26 -6.20 -6.39
N LEU A 242 -24.03 -5.68 -6.25
CA LEU A 242 -22.86 -6.24 -6.91
C LEU A 242 -22.76 -7.75 -6.66
N LEU A 243 -22.57 -8.51 -7.73
CA LEU A 243 -22.44 -9.97 -7.68
C LEU A 243 -21.39 -10.45 -8.68
N GLU A 244 -20.48 -11.28 -8.22
CA GLU A 244 -19.59 -12.07 -9.08
C GLU A 244 -20.10 -13.50 -9.12
N GLU A 245 -20.93 -13.83 -10.11
CA GLU A 245 -21.58 -15.15 -10.24
C GLU A 245 -20.57 -16.29 -10.31
N ASP A 246 -19.45 -16.07 -10.99
CA ASP A 246 -18.36 -17.06 -11.11
C ASP A 246 -17.56 -17.27 -9.81
N LYS A 247 -17.85 -16.51 -8.76
CA LYS A 247 -17.22 -16.62 -7.43
C LYS A 247 -18.15 -17.18 -6.35
N ILE A 248 -19.41 -17.45 -6.68
CA ILE A 248 -20.38 -18.02 -5.71
C ILE A 248 -19.87 -19.35 -5.16
N ASP A 249 -19.38 -20.25 -6.01
CA ASP A 249 -18.86 -21.55 -5.57
C ASP A 249 -17.62 -21.41 -4.67
N PHE A 250 -16.75 -20.47 -4.96
CA PHE A 250 -15.61 -20.15 -4.11
C PHE A 250 -16.06 -19.66 -2.72
N ALA A 251 -17.00 -18.71 -2.67
CA ALA A 251 -17.56 -18.19 -1.43
C ALA A 251 -18.26 -19.28 -0.61
N LYS A 252 -19.03 -20.14 -1.29
CA LYS A 252 -19.70 -21.29 -0.67
C LYS A 252 -18.71 -22.25 -0.03
N GLY A 253 -17.66 -22.64 -0.76
CA GLY A 253 -16.61 -23.53 -0.25
C GLY A 253 -15.86 -22.94 0.97
N LEU A 254 -15.65 -21.62 0.98
CA LEU A 254 -15.07 -20.93 2.15
C LEU A 254 -16.01 -20.96 3.36
N LEU A 255 -17.29 -20.68 3.16
CA LEU A 255 -18.30 -20.71 4.24
C LEU A 255 -18.50 -22.12 4.81
N GLU A 256 -18.48 -23.15 3.96
CA GLU A 256 -18.57 -24.55 4.39
C GLU A 256 -17.36 -24.97 5.24
N LYS A 257 -16.17 -24.51 4.86
CA LYS A 257 -14.92 -24.92 5.51
C LYS A 257 -14.52 -24.04 6.69
N HIS A 258 -14.84 -22.74 6.67
CA HIS A 258 -14.38 -21.74 7.62
C HIS A 258 -15.50 -20.80 8.13
N GLY A 259 -16.77 -21.23 8.02
CA GLY A 259 -17.92 -20.41 8.38
C GLY A 259 -17.96 -19.98 9.84
N ASP A 260 -17.32 -20.72 10.73
CA ASP A 260 -17.12 -20.39 12.15
C ASP A 260 -16.25 -19.17 12.37
N LYS A 261 -15.41 -18.82 11.41
CA LYS A 261 -14.51 -17.64 11.44
C LYS A 261 -15.06 -16.47 10.65
N ILE A 262 -15.94 -16.69 9.66
CA ILE A 262 -16.40 -15.67 8.73
C ILE A 262 -17.62 -14.96 9.28
N VAL A 263 -17.52 -13.63 9.41
CA VAL A 263 -18.59 -12.75 9.88
C VAL A 263 -19.08 -11.90 8.70
N LEU A 264 -20.38 -12.04 8.39
CA LEU A 264 -21.04 -11.33 7.30
C LEU A 264 -22.00 -10.27 7.81
N PRO A 265 -22.34 -9.24 6.99
CA PRO A 265 -23.34 -8.25 7.36
C PRO A 265 -24.71 -8.87 7.69
N VAL A 266 -25.37 -8.32 8.71
CA VAL A 266 -26.72 -8.72 9.14
C VAL A 266 -27.79 -7.73 8.72
N ASP A 267 -27.40 -6.46 8.48
CA ASP A 267 -28.26 -5.43 7.89
C ASP A 267 -27.46 -4.58 6.88
N THR A 268 -28.16 -3.99 5.94
CA THR A 268 -27.57 -3.28 4.80
C THR A 268 -28.34 -2.00 4.53
N LYS A 269 -27.64 -0.91 4.28
CA LYS A 269 -28.21 0.31 3.68
C LYS A 269 -28.34 0.10 2.19
N VAL A 270 -29.55 0.20 1.71
CA VAL A 270 -29.90 -0.05 0.30
C VAL A 270 -30.51 1.19 -0.33
N ALA A 271 -30.37 1.29 -1.65
CA ALA A 271 -30.99 2.33 -2.46
C ALA A 271 -31.37 1.76 -3.84
N LYS A 272 -32.27 2.48 -4.56
CA LYS A 272 -32.65 2.14 -5.94
C LYS A 272 -31.69 2.69 -6.97
N GLU A 273 -30.89 3.69 -6.60
CA GLU A 273 -29.99 4.42 -7.48
C GLU A 273 -28.61 4.54 -6.85
N PHE A 274 -27.56 4.38 -7.66
CA PHE A 274 -26.19 4.63 -7.23
C PHE A 274 -25.92 6.14 -7.21
N SER A 275 -26.37 6.79 -6.13
CA SER A 275 -26.24 8.23 -5.91
C SER A 275 -26.15 8.57 -4.44
N ASN A 276 -25.39 9.61 -4.10
CA ASN A 276 -25.32 10.09 -2.71
C ASN A 276 -26.68 10.59 -2.20
N ASP A 277 -27.52 11.10 -3.09
CA ASP A 277 -28.84 11.66 -2.74
C ASP A 277 -29.97 10.63 -2.83
N ALA A 278 -29.64 9.36 -3.10
CA ALA A 278 -30.62 8.29 -3.18
C ALA A 278 -31.35 8.09 -1.84
N LYS A 279 -32.63 7.75 -1.90
CA LYS A 279 -33.39 7.39 -0.69
C LYS A 279 -32.86 6.12 -0.08
N ILE A 280 -32.37 6.24 1.15
CA ILE A 280 -31.78 5.13 1.91
C ILE A 280 -32.87 4.38 2.68
N THR A 281 -32.81 3.06 2.62
CA THR A 281 -33.55 2.17 3.51
C THR A 281 -32.57 1.19 4.16
N VAL A 282 -32.74 0.87 5.44
CA VAL A 282 -32.00 -0.17 6.12
C VAL A 282 -32.86 -1.43 6.13
N VAL A 283 -32.30 -2.52 5.58
CA VAL A 283 -33.00 -3.82 5.48
C VAL A 283 -32.13 -4.92 6.04
N PRO A 284 -32.71 -6.08 6.45
CA PRO A 284 -31.93 -7.27 6.73
C PRO A 284 -31.12 -7.69 5.50
N SER A 285 -29.86 -8.09 5.70
CA SER A 285 -28.96 -8.46 4.60
C SER A 285 -29.36 -9.77 3.89
N ASP A 286 -30.28 -10.54 4.47
CA ASP A 286 -30.82 -11.79 3.86
C ASP A 286 -32.01 -11.57 2.93
N SER A 287 -32.55 -10.37 2.86
CA SER A 287 -33.78 -10.05 2.13
C SER A 287 -33.76 -8.65 1.52
N ILE A 288 -32.73 -8.35 0.74
CA ILE A 288 -32.63 -7.08 0.00
C ILE A 288 -33.69 -7.08 -1.13
N PRO A 289 -34.53 -6.01 -1.23
CA PRO A 289 -35.55 -5.92 -2.27
C PRO A 289 -34.98 -6.06 -3.68
N ALA A 290 -35.75 -6.67 -4.59
CA ALA A 290 -35.32 -7.01 -5.94
C ALA A 290 -34.90 -5.80 -6.81
N ASP A 291 -35.39 -4.61 -6.48
CA ASP A 291 -35.14 -3.34 -7.20
C ASP A 291 -34.15 -2.43 -6.47
N GLN A 292 -33.44 -2.94 -5.47
CA GLN A 292 -32.49 -2.17 -4.68
C GLN A 292 -31.12 -2.82 -4.61
N GLU A 293 -30.08 -2.01 -4.46
CA GLU A 293 -28.70 -2.44 -4.25
C GLU A 293 -28.18 -2.05 -2.88
N GLY A 294 -27.32 -2.88 -2.32
CA GLY A 294 -26.59 -2.55 -1.11
C GLY A 294 -25.46 -1.58 -1.39
N MET A 295 -25.37 -0.53 -0.57
CA MET A 295 -24.36 0.52 -0.74
C MET A 295 -23.50 0.74 0.51
N ASP A 296 -23.96 0.28 1.68
CA ASP A 296 -23.18 0.33 2.93
C ASP A 296 -23.73 -0.72 3.91
N ILE A 297 -22.93 -1.08 4.90
CA ILE A 297 -23.40 -1.89 6.03
C ILE A 297 -24.34 -1.08 6.92
N GLY A 298 -25.31 -1.76 7.52
CA GLY A 298 -26.26 -1.14 8.44
C GLY A 298 -25.71 -1.00 9.86
N PRO A 299 -26.47 -0.33 10.74
CA PRO A 299 -26.05 -0.04 12.12
C PRO A 299 -25.89 -1.31 12.99
N ASN A 300 -26.71 -2.34 12.77
CA ASN A 300 -26.56 -3.60 13.50
C ASN A 300 -25.31 -4.36 13.05
N THR A 301 -24.93 -4.24 11.78
CA THR A 301 -23.67 -4.80 11.28
C THR A 301 -22.47 -4.07 11.86
N VAL A 302 -22.50 -2.73 11.95
CA VAL A 302 -21.45 -1.95 12.61
C VAL A 302 -21.25 -2.42 14.05
N LYS A 303 -22.35 -2.61 14.78
CA LYS A 303 -22.29 -3.12 16.16
C LYS A 303 -21.72 -4.54 16.21
N LEU A 304 -22.19 -5.44 15.34
CA LEU A 304 -21.68 -6.82 15.27
C LEU A 304 -20.18 -6.83 14.99
N PHE A 305 -19.71 -6.04 14.03
CA PHE A 305 -18.29 -5.97 13.68
C PHE A 305 -17.45 -5.39 14.83
N ALA A 306 -17.99 -4.40 15.56
CA ALA A 306 -17.33 -3.87 16.75
C ALA A 306 -17.22 -4.93 17.86
N ASP A 307 -18.28 -5.70 18.10
CA ASP A 307 -18.30 -6.78 19.09
C ASP A 307 -17.27 -7.88 18.72
N GLU A 308 -17.14 -8.22 17.43
CA GLU A 308 -16.16 -9.21 16.95
C GLU A 308 -14.71 -8.71 16.99
N LEU A 309 -14.49 -7.41 17.03
CA LEU A 309 -13.18 -6.79 17.20
C LEU A 309 -12.73 -6.73 18.66
N GLU A 310 -13.66 -6.88 19.62
CA GLU A 310 -13.32 -6.80 21.03
C GLU A 310 -12.28 -7.86 21.42
N GLY A 311 -11.23 -7.43 22.12
CA GLY A 311 -10.16 -8.32 22.56
C GLY A 311 -9.15 -8.72 21.47
N ALA A 312 -9.27 -8.21 20.25
CA ALA A 312 -8.27 -8.43 19.23
C ALA A 312 -6.92 -7.78 19.60
N HIS A 313 -5.82 -8.52 19.42
CA HIS A 313 -4.46 -8.01 19.59
C HIS A 313 -3.80 -7.63 18.26
N THR A 314 -4.28 -8.17 17.16
CA THR A 314 -3.88 -7.75 15.81
C THR A 314 -5.12 -7.59 14.95
N VAL A 315 -5.24 -6.43 14.32
CA VAL A 315 -6.28 -6.14 13.33
C VAL A 315 -5.62 -5.74 12.02
N VAL A 316 -5.99 -6.42 10.93
CA VAL A 316 -5.62 -6.01 9.58
C VAL A 316 -6.87 -5.70 8.78
N TRP A 317 -6.91 -4.51 8.18
CA TRP A 317 -8.04 -4.06 7.39
C TRP A 317 -7.63 -3.77 5.95
N ASN A 318 -8.37 -4.32 4.99
CA ASN A 318 -8.18 -4.10 3.57
C ASN A 318 -9.52 -4.00 2.83
N GLY A 319 -9.87 -2.80 2.41
CA GLY A 319 -11.08 -2.46 1.65
C GLY A 319 -12.21 -1.86 2.49
N PRO A 320 -12.88 -0.81 1.99
CA PRO A 320 -13.96 -0.13 2.69
C PRO A 320 -15.22 -1.00 2.82
N MET A 321 -16.11 -0.61 3.76
CA MET A 321 -17.33 -1.36 4.08
C MET A 321 -18.52 -0.97 3.21
N GLY A 322 -18.45 0.15 2.51
CA GLY A 322 -19.50 0.69 1.65
C GLY A 322 -18.94 1.69 0.65
N VAL A 323 -19.83 2.38 -0.04
CA VAL A 323 -19.48 3.46 -0.99
C VAL A 323 -19.14 4.72 -0.19
N PHE A 324 -17.98 4.72 0.46
CA PHE A 324 -17.58 5.77 1.42
C PHE A 324 -17.35 7.13 0.76
N GLU A 325 -17.17 7.17 -0.54
CA GLU A 325 -17.07 8.40 -1.34
C GLU A 325 -18.39 9.20 -1.31
N PHE A 326 -19.50 8.51 -1.05
CA PHE A 326 -20.79 9.11 -0.81
C PHE A 326 -20.99 9.30 0.70
N SER A 327 -21.08 10.54 1.16
CA SER A 327 -21.18 10.86 2.60
C SER A 327 -22.34 10.14 3.31
N ASN A 328 -23.44 9.90 2.61
CA ASN A 328 -24.60 9.18 3.14
C ASN A 328 -24.39 7.67 3.27
N PHE A 329 -23.37 7.12 2.62
CA PHE A 329 -23.00 5.71 2.63
C PHE A 329 -21.60 5.46 3.22
N ALA A 330 -21.04 6.44 3.95
CA ALA A 330 -19.76 6.35 4.63
C ALA A 330 -19.86 5.85 6.08
N GLN A 331 -21.06 5.81 6.65
CA GLN A 331 -21.27 5.55 8.09
C GLN A 331 -20.82 4.16 8.53
N GLY A 332 -20.93 3.16 7.65
CA GLY A 332 -20.41 1.82 7.93
C GLY A 332 -18.89 1.80 8.08
N THR A 333 -18.19 2.43 7.14
CA THR A 333 -16.72 2.57 7.17
C THR A 333 -16.27 3.40 8.37
N ILE A 334 -16.94 4.51 8.68
CA ILE A 334 -16.69 5.33 9.88
C ILE A 334 -16.88 4.51 11.15
N GLY A 335 -17.94 3.72 11.23
CA GLY A 335 -18.23 2.88 12.39
C GLY A 335 -17.14 1.86 12.65
N VAL A 336 -16.62 1.22 11.61
CA VAL A 336 -15.49 0.29 11.71
C VAL A 336 -14.21 1.03 12.12
N CYS A 337 -13.92 2.20 11.53
CA CYS A 337 -12.78 3.03 11.98
C CYS A 337 -12.84 3.33 13.47
N LYS A 338 -14.00 3.76 13.97
CA LYS A 338 -14.20 4.06 15.41
C LYS A 338 -14.04 2.81 16.29
N ALA A 339 -14.54 1.66 15.85
CA ALA A 339 -14.38 0.41 16.57
C ALA A 339 -12.91 0.02 16.70
N ILE A 340 -12.13 0.15 15.63
CA ILE A 340 -10.70 -0.13 15.65
C ILE A 340 -9.94 0.89 16.51
N ALA A 341 -10.25 2.18 16.39
CA ALA A 341 -9.63 3.26 17.16
C ALA A 341 -9.84 3.10 18.68
N ASN A 342 -10.93 2.47 19.09
CA ASN A 342 -11.25 2.22 20.51
C ASN A 342 -10.56 0.97 21.09
N LEU A 343 -9.90 0.15 20.28
CA LEU A 343 -9.18 -1.02 20.77
C LEU A 343 -7.99 -0.60 21.63
N LYS A 344 -7.80 -1.31 22.74
CA LYS A 344 -6.65 -1.11 23.63
C LYS A 344 -5.62 -2.21 23.38
N ASP A 345 -4.35 -1.81 23.37
CA ASP A 345 -3.22 -2.74 23.24
C ASP A 345 -3.21 -3.61 21.96
N ALA A 346 -3.88 -3.14 20.91
CA ALA A 346 -3.95 -3.81 19.62
C ALA A 346 -3.00 -3.18 18.61
N ILE A 347 -2.36 -4.02 17.80
CA ILE A 347 -1.66 -3.60 16.59
C ILE A 347 -2.71 -3.51 15.46
N THR A 348 -2.96 -2.30 14.98
CA THR A 348 -3.99 -2.03 13.98
C THR A 348 -3.36 -1.54 12.68
N ILE A 349 -3.59 -2.28 11.60
CA ILE A 349 -2.92 -2.08 10.33
C ILE A 349 -3.97 -1.93 9.23
N ILE A 350 -3.82 -0.88 8.41
CA ILE A 350 -4.55 -0.74 7.16
C ILE A 350 -3.61 -1.09 6.00
N GLY A 351 -4.04 -2.05 5.17
CA GLY A 351 -3.39 -2.40 3.91
C GLY A 351 -4.31 -2.11 2.72
N GLY A 352 -3.74 -1.55 1.66
CA GLY A 352 -4.48 -1.22 0.43
C GLY A 352 -4.86 0.24 0.29
N GLY A 353 -4.84 0.72 -0.97
CA GLY A 353 -5.03 2.14 -1.28
C GLY A 353 -6.40 2.69 -0.89
N ASP A 354 -7.47 1.95 -1.18
CA ASP A 354 -8.84 2.43 -0.93
C ASP A 354 -9.17 2.52 0.55
N SER A 355 -8.75 1.55 1.35
CA SER A 355 -8.94 1.59 2.81
C SER A 355 -8.10 2.67 3.48
N ALA A 356 -6.86 2.86 3.03
CA ALA A 356 -6.01 3.96 3.50
C ALA A 356 -6.63 5.32 3.14
N ALA A 357 -7.08 5.49 1.90
CA ALA A 357 -7.77 6.70 1.45
C ALA A 357 -9.05 6.96 2.26
N ALA A 358 -9.84 5.93 2.53
CA ALA A 358 -11.04 6.03 3.37
C ALA A 358 -10.69 6.51 4.79
N ALA A 359 -9.75 5.87 5.46
CA ALA A 359 -9.35 6.24 6.82
C ALA A 359 -8.82 7.68 6.90
N ILE A 360 -7.98 8.09 5.96
CA ILE A 360 -7.41 9.44 5.91
C ILE A 360 -8.50 10.47 5.64
N SER A 361 -9.34 10.27 4.61
CA SER A 361 -10.41 11.21 4.24
C SER A 361 -11.48 11.37 5.33
N LEU A 362 -11.67 10.33 6.14
CA LEU A 362 -12.62 10.33 7.26
C LEU A 362 -12.00 10.79 8.59
N GLY A 363 -10.73 11.21 8.60
CA GLY A 363 -10.06 11.82 9.75
C GLY A 363 -9.48 10.83 10.78
N PHE A 364 -9.27 9.58 10.39
CA PHE A 364 -8.75 8.51 11.27
C PHE A 364 -7.27 8.21 11.05
N GLU A 365 -6.53 9.07 10.37
CA GLU A 365 -5.12 8.82 10.02
C GLU A 365 -4.23 8.46 11.23
N ASN A 366 -4.48 9.09 12.38
CA ASN A 366 -3.68 8.91 13.59
C ASN A 366 -4.20 7.83 14.54
N ASP A 367 -5.31 7.17 14.21
CA ASP A 367 -5.96 6.19 15.09
C ASP A 367 -5.50 4.75 14.82
N PHE A 368 -4.61 4.57 13.83
CA PHE A 368 -4.06 3.26 13.48
C PHE A 368 -2.58 3.16 13.80
N THR A 369 -2.13 1.97 14.18
CA THR A 369 -0.71 1.71 14.41
C THR A 369 0.11 1.90 13.13
N HIS A 370 -0.43 1.48 12.00
CA HIS A 370 0.21 1.61 10.70
C HIS A 370 -0.81 1.69 9.55
N ILE A 371 -0.66 2.70 8.71
CA ILE A 371 -1.35 2.79 7.42
C ILE A 371 -0.32 2.53 6.32
N SER A 372 -0.48 1.42 5.62
CA SER A 372 0.48 1.03 4.58
C SER A 372 0.41 1.95 3.36
N THR A 373 1.57 2.32 2.86
CA THR A 373 1.73 3.06 1.59
C THR A 373 1.84 2.13 0.39
N GLY A 374 1.87 0.81 0.61
CA GLY A 374 2.28 -0.19 -0.35
C GLY A 374 1.25 -0.54 -1.43
N GLY A 375 -0.03 -0.22 -1.27
CA GLY A 375 -1.05 -0.57 -2.26
C GLY A 375 -1.02 -2.05 -2.67
N GLY A 376 -0.65 -2.33 -3.93
CA GLY A 376 -0.54 -3.70 -4.45
C GLY A 376 0.52 -4.55 -3.73
N ALA A 377 1.62 -3.95 -3.28
CA ALA A 377 2.64 -4.67 -2.53
C ALA A 377 2.11 -5.16 -1.17
N SER A 378 1.29 -4.35 -0.49
CA SER A 378 0.63 -4.75 0.77
C SER A 378 -0.29 -5.95 0.56
N LEU A 379 -1.07 -5.95 -0.52
CA LEU A 379 -1.94 -7.07 -0.89
C LEU A 379 -1.13 -8.34 -1.12
N GLU A 380 -0.12 -8.29 -1.97
CA GLU A 380 0.71 -9.45 -2.28
C GLU A 380 1.46 -9.98 -1.04
N TYR A 381 1.86 -9.09 -0.14
CA TYR A 381 2.47 -9.50 1.12
C TYR A 381 1.46 -10.21 2.04
N LEU A 382 0.23 -9.70 2.15
CA LEU A 382 -0.87 -10.35 2.88
C LEU A 382 -1.30 -11.68 2.25
N GLU A 383 -1.07 -11.88 0.95
CA GLU A 383 -1.22 -13.17 0.26
C GLU A 383 -0.18 -14.22 0.70
N GLY A 384 0.80 -13.83 1.50
CA GLY A 384 1.92 -14.69 1.94
C GLY A 384 3.03 -14.82 0.91
N LYS A 385 3.06 -13.97 -0.12
CA LYS A 385 4.13 -13.98 -1.12
C LYS A 385 5.42 -13.39 -0.57
N GLU A 386 6.55 -13.98 -0.94
CA GLU A 386 7.85 -13.38 -0.75
C GLU A 386 8.02 -12.24 -1.78
N LEU A 387 8.12 -11.00 -1.31
CA LEU A 387 8.28 -9.86 -2.19
C LEU A 387 9.74 -9.71 -2.66
N PRO A 388 9.99 -9.62 -3.99
CA PRO A 388 11.36 -9.57 -4.53
C PRO A 388 12.22 -8.44 -3.95
N GLY A 389 11.63 -7.25 -3.79
CA GLY A 389 12.33 -6.10 -3.21
C GLY A 389 12.74 -6.28 -1.76
N ILE A 390 11.97 -7.06 -0.98
CA ILE A 390 12.32 -7.44 0.41
C ILE A 390 13.36 -8.56 0.40
N LYS A 391 13.17 -9.55 -0.47
CA LYS A 391 14.12 -10.67 -0.61
C LYS A 391 15.53 -10.20 -0.91
N ALA A 392 15.67 -9.18 -1.74
CA ALA A 392 16.94 -8.62 -2.16
C ALA A 392 17.69 -7.83 -1.06
N ILE A 393 17.03 -7.49 0.05
CA ILE A 393 17.68 -6.85 1.21
C ILE A 393 18.51 -7.91 1.95
N ASN A 394 19.74 -7.55 2.31
CA ASN A 394 20.64 -8.45 3.04
C ASN A 394 20.07 -8.80 4.44
N ASN A 395 20.37 -9.99 4.89
CA ASN A 395 20.07 -10.41 6.26
C ASN A 395 21.13 -9.83 7.23
N LYS A 396 20.73 -9.63 8.49
CA LYS A 396 21.65 -9.32 9.59
C LYS A 396 22.55 -10.50 9.92
#